data_a7da9052c1ba7e50d62f87be4574d088
#
_entry.id   a7da9052c1ba7e50d62f87be4574d088
#
_cell.length_a   1.000
_cell.length_b   1.000
_cell.length_c   1.000
_cell.angle_alpha   90.00
_cell.angle_beta   90.00
_cell.angle_gamma   90.00
#
_symmetry.space_group_name_H-M   'P 1'
#
loop_
_entity.id
_entity.type
_entity.pdbx_description
1 polymer ?
#
loop_
_entity_poly.entity_id
_entity_poly.type
_entity_poly.pdbx_seq_one_letter_code
_entity_poly.pdbx_strand_id
1 'polypeptide(L)'
;MGQRRTGHVTLLDVARACGCSVSTVSIVLSEAPLSQNVAVATREQIRAKAHELGYHPDAFARSLRRRRSQTIGVLAYDLSDPYCVDIVRGVQAGLKNASYLPLLMDAQTERGLFDSYLQMILERRAEGVIVIASWVFDETNLLGDIEKNNVPLVILSRDLTERGISSVLVDNEVGGAMAMGHLCDLGHRRIAVVRGPEQLFDSAPRWAGVRRIAAQAGIEIDPRLVFQLPSLVDPASGFEGGVLCTRKMLATGLPFTAVLAFDDLTALGVIRALSSAGLRIPEDCSVLGFDDVLPASVATPSLTTIHQPLKEMGLLAAGWVLEAVEAREQGETRPVRLHLAQPELVVRMSTGEPMKKQEDEHVQTIRA
;
A
#
# COMPACT_ATOMS: atom_id res chain seq x y z
N MET A 1 -13.53 -18.86 -52.26
CA MET A 1 -12.79 -19.01 -50.99
C MET A 1 -12.13 -17.68 -50.66
N GLY A 2 -12.76 -16.86 -49.81
CA GLY A 2 -12.22 -15.53 -49.46
C GLY A 2 -11.30 -15.65 -48.25
N GLN A 3 -10.08 -15.17 -48.36
CA GLN A 3 -9.14 -15.04 -47.31
C GLN A 3 -9.74 -14.20 -46.15
N ARG A 4 -9.90 -14.79 -44.97
CA ARG A 4 -10.19 -14.05 -43.74
C ARG A 4 -8.97 -13.16 -43.43
N ARG A 5 -9.12 -11.85 -43.65
CA ARG A 5 -8.19 -10.85 -43.14
C ARG A 5 -8.26 -10.89 -41.61
N THR A 6 -7.19 -11.31 -40.95
CA THR A 6 -6.94 -11.16 -39.53
C THR A 6 -6.62 -9.69 -39.21
N GLY A 7 -7.61 -8.80 -39.31
CA GLY A 7 -7.48 -7.38 -39.02
C GLY A 7 -8.58 -6.96 -38.05
N HIS A 8 -8.25 -6.13 -37.06
CA HIS A 8 -9.26 -5.51 -36.19
C HIS A 8 -10.33 -4.81 -37.02
N VAL A 9 -11.62 -5.04 -36.67
CA VAL A 9 -12.74 -4.33 -37.27
C VAL A 9 -12.61 -2.85 -37.02
N THR A 10 -12.72 -2.04 -38.06
CA THR A 10 -12.53 -0.58 -38.02
C THR A 10 -13.86 0.17 -38.02
N LEU A 11 -13.85 1.46 -37.66
CA LEU A 11 -14.99 2.36 -37.83
C LEU A 11 -15.53 2.37 -39.28
N LEU A 12 -14.62 2.23 -40.24
CA LEU A 12 -14.98 2.19 -41.66
C LEU A 12 -15.80 0.94 -42.01
N ASP A 13 -15.45 -0.19 -41.40
CA ASP A 13 -16.19 -1.46 -41.64
C ASP A 13 -17.63 -1.38 -41.08
N VAL A 14 -17.77 -0.79 -39.87
CA VAL A 14 -19.11 -0.53 -39.28
C VAL A 14 -19.87 0.46 -40.13
N ALA A 15 -19.26 1.53 -40.61
CA ALA A 15 -19.91 2.52 -41.45
C ALA A 15 -20.44 1.91 -42.75
N ARG A 16 -19.63 1.07 -43.40
CA ARG A 16 -20.05 0.31 -44.61
C ARG A 16 -21.23 -0.62 -44.32
N ALA A 17 -21.18 -1.34 -43.19
CA ALA A 17 -22.25 -2.29 -42.82
C ALA A 17 -23.58 -1.60 -42.47
N CYS A 18 -23.54 -0.35 -41.99
CA CYS A 18 -24.73 0.42 -41.64
C CYS A 18 -25.23 1.34 -42.77
N GLY A 19 -24.46 1.51 -43.87
CA GLY A 19 -24.75 2.50 -44.93
C GLY A 19 -24.66 3.95 -44.41
N CYS A 20 -23.85 4.20 -43.35
CA CYS A 20 -23.72 5.50 -42.72
C CYS A 20 -22.34 6.10 -42.98
N SER A 21 -22.19 7.44 -42.79
CA SER A 21 -20.86 8.05 -42.83
C SER A 21 -20.02 7.62 -41.62
N VAL A 22 -18.69 7.54 -41.80
CA VAL A 22 -17.77 7.24 -40.71
C VAL A 22 -17.91 8.25 -39.56
N SER A 23 -18.18 9.51 -39.88
CA SER A 23 -18.42 10.55 -38.87
C SER A 23 -19.69 10.26 -38.06
N THR A 24 -20.79 9.86 -38.68
CA THR A 24 -22.04 9.52 -37.99
C THR A 24 -21.81 8.31 -37.04
N VAL A 25 -21.17 7.25 -37.55
CA VAL A 25 -20.82 6.08 -36.74
C VAL A 25 -19.93 6.46 -35.57
N SER A 26 -18.91 7.28 -35.81
CA SER A 26 -18.01 7.77 -34.76
C SER A 26 -18.72 8.57 -33.68
N ILE A 27 -19.62 9.48 -34.04
CA ILE A 27 -20.41 10.31 -33.12
C ILE A 27 -21.35 9.42 -32.28
N VAL A 28 -22.01 8.45 -32.88
CA VAL A 28 -22.92 7.54 -32.17
C VAL A 28 -22.16 6.62 -31.22
N LEU A 29 -21.08 5.97 -31.67
CA LEU A 29 -20.31 5.03 -30.85
C LEU A 29 -19.46 5.69 -29.77
N SER A 30 -19.12 6.99 -29.93
CA SER A 30 -18.42 7.77 -28.91
C SER A 30 -19.35 8.47 -27.92
N GLU A 31 -20.68 8.31 -28.08
CA GLU A 31 -21.69 8.98 -27.24
C GLU A 31 -21.54 10.50 -27.14
N ALA A 32 -20.96 11.09 -28.20
CA ALA A 32 -20.76 12.54 -28.24
C ALA A 32 -22.14 13.27 -28.14
N PRO A 33 -22.20 14.51 -27.58
CA PRO A 33 -23.46 15.27 -27.49
C PRO A 33 -24.19 15.38 -28.81
N LEU A 34 -23.48 15.48 -29.93
CA LEU A 34 -24.01 15.49 -31.27
C LEU A 34 -24.75 14.17 -31.67
N SER A 35 -24.57 13.09 -30.94
CA SER A 35 -25.27 11.84 -31.20
C SER A 35 -26.77 11.98 -31.00
N GLN A 36 -27.21 12.93 -30.19
CA GLN A 36 -28.65 13.22 -29.99
C GLN A 36 -29.32 13.74 -31.26
N ASN A 37 -28.57 14.33 -32.18
CA ASN A 37 -29.05 14.79 -33.48
C ASN A 37 -29.21 13.66 -34.51
N VAL A 38 -28.79 12.44 -34.20
CA VAL A 38 -28.97 11.25 -35.05
C VAL A 38 -30.24 10.54 -34.64
N ALA A 39 -31.07 10.18 -35.62
CA ALA A 39 -32.35 9.49 -35.38
C ALA A 39 -32.14 8.24 -34.50
N VAL A 40 -33.07 7.96 -33.59
CA VAL A 40 -32.99 6.84 -32.62
C VAL A 40 -32.75 5.51 -33.34
N ALA A 41 -33.55 5.22 -34.39
CA ALA A 41 -33.40 4.00 -35.18
C ALA A 41 -32.02 3.83 -35.81
N THR A 42 -31.41 4.93 -36.29
CA THR A 42 -30.04 4.91 -36.85
C THR A 42 -29.00 4.65 -35.76
N ARG A 43 -29.18 5.20 -34.56
CA ARG A 43 -28.29 4.95 -33.42
C ARG A 43 -28.30 3.49 -33.01
N GLU A 44 -29.50 2.89 -32.93
CA GLU A 44 -29.68 1.49 -32.58
C GLU A 44 -29.08 0.56 -33.64
N GLN A 45 -29.30 0.86 -34.92
CA GLN A 45 -28.72 0.12 -36.04
C GLN A 45 -27.17 0.14 -35.99
N ILE A 46 -26.57 1.29 -35.74
CA ILE A 46 -25.13 1.42 -35.66
C ILE A 46 -24.59 0.60 -34.47
N ARG A 47 -25.23 0.68 -33.30
CA ARG A 47 -24.79 -0.09 -32.10
C ARG A 47 -24.94 -1.59 -32.33
N ALA A 48 -26.02 -2.05 -32.90
CA ALA A 48 -26.26 -3.46 -33.25
C ALA A 48 -25.19 -3.98 -34.21
N LYS A 49 -24.91 -3.23 -35.31
CA LYS A 49 -23.90 -3.63 -36.29
C LYS A 49 -22.48 -3.60 -35.72
N ALA A 50 -22.13 -2.63 -34.89
CA ALA A 50 -20.83 -2.59 -34.19
C ALA A 50 -20.67 -3.84 -33.32
N HIS A 51 -21.69 -4.22 -32.55
CA HIS A 51 -21.70 -5.43 -31.72
C HIS A 51 -21.57 -6.71 -32.55
N GLU A 52 -22.40 -6.83 -33.65
CA GLU A 52 -22.38 -7.99 -34.55
C GLU A 52 -21.01 -8.21 -35.20
N LEU A 53 -20.32 -7.13 -35.56
CA LEU A 53 -18.98 -7.18 -36.17
C LEU A 53 -17.88 -7.37 -35.16
N GLY A 54 -18.16 -7.30 -33.84
CA GLY A 54 -17.15 -7.32 -32.80
C GLY A 54 -16.29 -6.06 -32.80
N TYR A 55 -16.85 -4.93 -33.21
CA TYR A 55 -16.13 -3.66 -33.18
C TYR A 55 -15.97 -3.18 -31.73
N HIS A 56 -14.74 -3.08 -31.30
CA HIS A 56 -14.36 -2.41 -30.04
C HIS A 56 -13.76 -1.05 -30.38
N PRO A 57 -14.31 0.05 -29.84
CA PRO A 57 -13.74 1.37 -30.01
C PRO A 57 -12.29 1.38 -29.54
N ASP A 58 -11.35 1.73 -30.42
CA ASP A 58 -9.96 1.85 -30.05
C ASP A 58 -9.79 2.96 -29.01
N ALA A 59 -9.44 2.54 -27.77
CA ALA A 59 -9.20 3.46 -26.65
C ALA A 59 -8.02 4.41 -26.98
N PHE A 60 -7.03 3.93 -27.73
CA PHE A 60 -5.90 4.73 -28.17
C PHE A 60 -6.31 5.83 -29.15
N ALA A 61 -7.14 5.50 -30.15
CA ALA A 61 -7.67 6.47 -31.10
C ALA A 61 -8.59 7.51 -30.43
N ARG A 62 -9.31 7.12 -29.36
CA ARG A 62 -10.11 8.04 -28.55
C ARG A 62 -9.23 8.97 -27.73
N SER A 63 -8.19 8.45 -27.10
CA SER A 63 -7.25 9.24 -26.28
C SER A 63 -6.53 10.30 -27.12
N LEU A 64 -6.08 9.95 -28.33
CA LEU A 64 -5.48 10.88 -29.28
C LEU A 64 -6.44 12.02 -29.67
N ARG A 65 -7.71 11.72 -29.88
CA ARG A 65 -8.72 12.70 -30.26
C ARG A 65 -9.12 13.61 -29.10
N ARG A 66 -9.22 13.05 -27.90
CA ARG A 66 -9.61 13.79 -26.67
C ARG A 66 -8.39 14.43 -25.98
N ARG A 67 -7.18 14.14 -26.40
CA ARG A 67 -5.91 14.48 -25.70
C ARG A 67 -5.89 14.00 -24.24
N ARG A 68 -6.69 12.97 -23.92
CA ARG A 68 -6.81 12.38 -22.58
C ARG A 68 -6.64 10.86 -22.66
N SER A 69 -5.72 10.35 -21.86
CA SER A 69 -5.50 8.90 -21.77
C SER A 69 -6.52 8.20 -20.85
N GLN A 70 -7.12 8.95 -19.94
CA GLN A 70 -7.94 8.42 -18.83
C GLN A 70 -7.19 7.30 -18.08
N THR A 71 -5.90 7.49 -17.88
CA THR A 71 -5.02 6.52 -17.23
C THR A 71 -4.28 7.19 -16.09
N ILE A 72 -4.28 6.57 -14.92
CA ILE A 72 -3.44 6.93 -13.78
C ILE A 72 -2.39 5.84 -13.58
N GLY A 73 -1.13 6.25 -13.53
CA GLY A 73 -0.04 5.35 -13.13
C GLY A 73 -0.15 5.04 -11.65
N VAL A 74 -0.02 3.77 -11.28
CA VAL A 74 0.04 3.32 -9.88
C VAL A 74 1.33 2.52 -9.74
N LEU A 75 2.32 3.13 -9.12
CA LEU A 75 3.63 2.53 -8.95
C LEU A 75 3.79 2.08 -7.51
N ALA A 76 3.79 0.77 -7.30
CA ALA A 76 4.07 0.15 -6.02
C ALA A 76 5.54 -0.25 -5.95
N TYR A 77 6.12 -0.11 -4.75
CA TYR A 77 7.47 -0.59 -4.51
C TYR A 77 7.54 -2.10 -4.55
N ASP A 78 6.56 -2.76 -3.95
CA ASP A 78 6.43 -4.21 -3.92
C ASP A 78 4.98 -4.65 -3.71
N LEU A 79 4.42 -5.35 -4.70
CA LEU A 79 3.06 -5.89 -4.62
C LEU A 79 2.99 -7.24 -3.90
N SER A 80 4.11 -7.88 -3.61
CA SER A 80 4.12 -9.10 -2.79
C SER A 80 3.90 -8.79 -1.30
N ASP A 81 4.14 -7.54 -0.89
CA ASP A 81 3.77 -7.07 0.44
C ASP A 81 2.25 -6.92 0.56
N PRO A 82 1.59 -7.67 1.47
CA PRO A 82 0.14 -7.56 1.70
C PRO A 82 -0.33 -6.14 2.02
N TYR A 83 0.52 -5.31 2.61
CA TYR A 83 0.28 -3.90 2.86
C TYR A 83 -0.16 -3.14 1.60
N CYS A 84 0.49 -3.38 0.46
CA CYS A 84 0.18 -2.72 -0.81
C CYS A 84 -1.18 -3.12 -1.37
N VAL A 85 -1.66 -4.34 -1.08
CA VAL A 85 -2.87 -4.91 -1.71
C VAL A 85 -4.12 -4.09 -1.40
N ASP A 86 -4.33 -3.72 -0.13
CA ASP A 86 -5.53 -2.97 0.26
C ASP A 86 -5.45 -1.50 -0.18
N ILE A 87 -4.26 -0.90 -0.20
CA ILE A 87 -4.06 0.42 -0.81
C ILE A 87 -4.45 0.40 -2.28
N VAL A 88 -3.94 -0.57 -3.05
CA VAL A 88 -4.26 -0.71 -4.49
C VAL A 88 -5.75 -0.92 -4.72
N ARG A 89 -6.43 -1.70 -3.86
CA ARG A 89 -7.89 -1.87 -3.93
C ARG A 89 -8.64 -0.55 -3.70
N GLY A 90 -8.18 0.27 -2.76
CA GLY A 90 -8.71 1.61 -2.52
C GLY A 90 -8.54 2.52 -3.73
N VAL A 91 -7.32 2.56 -4.28
CA VAL A 91 -7.01 3.31 -5.51
C VAL A 91 -7.91 2.87 -6.67
N GLN A 92 -8.02 1.56 -6.91
CA GLN A 92 -8.86 1.02 -7.98
C GLN A 92 -10.33 1.42 -7.81
N ALA A 93 -10.86 1.38 -6.58
CA ALA A 93 -12.23 1.79 -6.30
C ALA A 93 -12.46 3.27 -6.64
N GLY A 94 -11.54 4.16 -6.26
CA GLY A 94 -11.63 5.59 -6.57
C GLY A 94 -11.54 5.87 -8.06
N LEU A 95 -10.61 5.27 -8.76
CA LEU A 95 -10.41 5.45 -10.20
C LEU A 95 -11.56 4.90 -11.03
N LYS A 96 -12.12 3.74 -10.65
CA LYS A 96 -13.28 3.12 -11.32
C LYS A 96 -14.47 4.07 -11.32
N ASN A 97 -14.77 4.72 -10.21
CA ASN A 97 -15.90 5.65 -10.09
C ASN A 97 -15.76 6.86 -11.03
N ALA A 98 -14.53 7.26 -11.34
CA ALA A 98 -14.21 8.34 -12.27
C ALA A 98 -13.96 7.87 -13.72
N SER A 99 -14.14 6.57 -14.00
CA SER A 99 -13.87 5.96 -15.32
C SER A 99 -12.41 6.09 -15.78
N TYR A 100 -11.47 6.08 -14.83
CA TYR A 100 -10.04 6.03 -15.10
C TYR A 100 -9.52 4.60 -15.01
N LEU A 101 -8.53 4.28 -15.87
CA LEU A 101 -7.85 3.00 -15.86
C LEU A 101 -6.55 3.11 -15.03
N PRO A 102 -6.38 2.29 -13.97
CA PRO A 102 -5.10 2.19 -13.29
C PRO A 102 -4.09 1.42 -14.13
N LEU A 103 -2.91 1.99 -14.36
CA LEU A 103 -1.76 1.29 -14.90
C LEU A 103 -0.86 0.89 -13.72
N LEU A 104 -1.01 -0.35 -13.26
CA LEU A 104 -0.30 -0.86 -12.09
C LEU A 104 1.08 -1.38 -12.50
N MET A 105 2.12 -0.94 -11.79
CA MET A 105 3.49 -1.38 -11.96
C MET A 105 4.10 -1.73 -10.61
N ASP A 106 4.84 -2.84 -10.58
CA ASP A 106 5.50 -3.41 -9.41
C ASP A 106 7.01 -3.30 -9.57
N ALA A 107 7.65 -2.53 -8.71
CA ALA A 107 9.10 -2.34 -8.75
C ALA A 107 9.90 -3.49 -8.12
N GLN A 108 9.25 -4.47 -7.49
CA GLN A 108 9.86 -5.67 -6.90
C GLN A 108 11.09 -5.37 -6.02
N THR A 109 11.01 -4.30 -5.24
CA THR A 109 12.11 -3.76 -4.43
C THR A 109 13.34 -3.27 -5.22
N GLU A 110 13.29 -3.33 -6.55
CA GLU A 110 14.40 -2.90 -7.40
C GLU A 110 14.27 -1.41 -7.76
N ARG A 111 15.22 -0.61 -7.29
CA ARG A 111 15.25 0.83 -7.55
C ARG A 111 15.32 1.17 -9.04
N GLY A 112 16.20 0.50 -9.79
CA GLY A 112 16.35 0.74 -11.24
C GLY A 112 15.08 0.42 -12.02
N LEU A 113 14.31 -0.59 -11.55
CA LEU A 113 13.03 -0.95 -12.12
C LEU A 113 11.97 0.11 -11.80
N PHE A 114 11.98 0.64 -10.57
CA PHE A 114 11.12 1.74 -10.16
C PHE A 114 11.30 2.98 -11.07
N ASP A 115 12.54 3.42 -11.25
CA ASP A 115 12.87 4.59 -12.08
C ASP A 115 12.44 4.36 -13.54
N SER A 116 12.69 3.15 -14.08
CA SER A 116 12.31 2.78 -15.45
C SER A 116 10.79 2.78 -15.63
N TYR A 117 10.05 2.23 -14.69
CA TYR A 117 8.58 2.19 -14.74
C TYR A 117 7.96 3.58 -14.64
N LEU A 118 8.52 4.43 -13.79
CA LEU A 118 8.03 5.79 -13.73
C LEU A 118 8.27 6.53 -15.04
N GLN A 119 9.44 6.42 -15.63
CA GLN A 119 9.70 7.00 -16.94
C GLN A 119 8.70 6.48 -17.98
N MET A 120 8.43 5.18 -18.01
CA MET A 120 7.42 4.59 -18.91
C MET A 120 6.02 5.15 -18.67
N ILE A 121 5.61 5.37 -17.43
CA ILE A 121 4.32 6.00 -17.09
C ILE A 121 4.26 7.42 -17.67
N LEU A 122 5.31 8.20 -17.48
CA LEU A 122 5.41 9.57 -17.97
C LEU A 122 5.39 9.62 -19.50
N GLU A 123 6.15 8.76 -20.18
CA GLU A 123 6.19 8.66 -21.65
C GLU A 123 4.85 8.22 -22.24
N ARG A 124 4.13 7.33 -21.57
CA ARG A 124 2.80 6.87 -22.00
C ARG A 124 1.68 7.84 -21.71
N ARG A 125 2.02 9.05 -21.23
CA ARG A 125 1.09 10.15 -20.96
C ARG A 125 -0.01 9.76 -19.97
N ALA A 126 0.34 9.08 -18.88
CA ALA A 126 -0.54 9.01 -17.73
C ALA A 126 -0.89 10.44 -17.30
N GLU A 127 -2.15 10.65 -16.96
CA GLU A 127 -2.64 11.99 -16.59
C GLU A 127 -2.23 12.37 -15.18
N GLY A 128 -1.96 11.36 -14.33
CA GLY A 128 -1.43 11.50 -12.98
C GLY A 128 -0.75 10.22 -12.50
N VAL A 129 -0.08 10.29 -11.38
CA VAL A 129 0.67 9.17 -10.79
C VAL A 129 0.34 9.06 -9.30
N ILE A 130 0.15 7.84 -8.82
CA ILE A 130 0.10 7.49 -7.41
C ILE A 130 1.30 6.59 -7.12
N VAL A 131 2.08 6.93 -6.10
CA VAL A 131 3.24 6.16 -5.68
C VAL A 131 3.00 5.57 -4.29
N ILE A 132 3.25 4.29 -4.12
CA ILE A 132 3.16 3.56 -2.86
C ILE A 132 4.58 3.14 -2.47
N ALA A 133 5.27 3.98 -1.70
CA ALA A 133 6.65 3.73 -1.30
C ALA A 133 7.08 4.62 -0.13
N SER A 134 7.72 4.01 0.86
CA SER A 134 8.18 4.70 2.08
C SER A 134 9.62 5.28 1.97
N TRP A 135 10.46 4.83 1.04
CA TRP A 135 11.92 5.11 1.07
C TRP A 135 12.53 5.69 -0.22
N VAL A 136 11.82 5.76 -1.31
CA VAL A 136 12.36 5.85 -2.69
C VAL A 136 13.05 7.18 -3.05
N PHE A 137 12.91 8.25 -2.30
CA PHE A 137 13.07 9.60 -2.86
C PHE A 137 14.37 10.36 -2.54
N ASP A 138 15.24 9.86 -1.67
CA ASP A 138 16.40 10.67 -1.24
C ASP A 138 17.53 10.75 -2.26
N GLU A 139 17.52 9.93 -3.30
CA GLU A 139 18.61 9.83 -4.27
C GLU A 139 18.16 9.76 -5.75
N THR A 140 16.89 10.02 -6.07
CA THR A 140 16.38 9.89 -7.44
C THR A 140 16.26 11.23 -8.16
N ASN A 141 16.52 11.27 -9.47
CA ASN A 141 16.13 12.37 -10.36
C ASN A 141 14.61 12.45 -10.60
N LEU A 142 13.86 11.56 -9.96
CA LEU A 142 12.45 11.33 -10.08
C LEU A 142 11.61 12.60 -9.92
N LEU A 143 11.89 13.37 -8.87
CA LEU A 143 11.17 14.60 -8.60
C LEU A 143 11.39 15.62 -9.72
N GLY A 144 12.61 15.73 -10.23
CA GLY A 144 12.92 16.61 -11.35
C GLY A 144 12.18 16.22 -12.64
N ASP A 145 11.98 14.94 -12.89
CA ASP A 145 11.25 14.48 -14.08
C ASP A 145 9.74 14.66 -13.94
N ILE A 146 9.18 14.48 -12.75
CA ILE A 146 7.77 14.78 -12.44
C ILE A 146 7.51 16.28 -12.57
N GLU A 147 8.37 17.11 -11.98
CA GLU A 147 8.27 18.57 -12.06
C GLU A 147 8.35 19.07 -13.52
N LYS A 148 9.33 18.59 -14.29
CA LYS A 148 9.49 18.95 -15.72
C LYS A 148 8.26 18.60 -16.56
N ASN A 149 7.61 17.47 -16.27
CA ASN A 149 6.45 17.01 -17.01
C ASN A 149 5.12 17.56 -16.45
N ASN A 150 5.16 18.28 -15.32
CA ASN A 150 3.99 18.82 -14.62
C ASN A 150 2.86 17.76 -14.45
N VAL A 151 3.24 16.54 -14.07
CA VAL A 151 2.30 15.43 -13.89
C VAL A 151 1.82 15.42 -12.43
N PRO A 152 0.50 15.46 -12.18
CA PRO A 152 -0.05 15.34 -10.83
C PRO A 152 0.44 14.07 -10.13
N LEU A 153 0.99 14.23 -8.92
CA LEU A 153 1.52 13.14 -8.11
C LEU A 153 0.91 13.16 -6.71
N VAL A 154 0.54 12.00 -6.23
CA VAL A 154 0.22 11.73 -4.82
C VAL A 154 1.07 10.58 -4.34
N ILE A 155 1.65 10.71 -3.15
CA ILE A 155 2.44 9.64 -2.54
C ILE A 155 1.76 9.10 -1.29
N LEU A 156 1.88 7.78 -1.08
CA LEU A 156 1.52 7.12 0.17
C LEU A 156 2.78 6.64 0.89
N SER A 157 2.70 6.61 2.22
CA SER A 157 3.72 6.11 3.16
C SER A 157 4.94 7.01 3.34
N ARG A 158 4.98 8.20 2.73
CA ARG A 158 6.04 9.19 2.94
C ARG A 158 5.50 10.61 2.87
N ASP A 159 6.00 11.49 3.73
CA ASP A 159 5.73 12.93 3.64
C ASP A 159 6.70 13.61 2.66
N LEU A 160 6.14 14.13 1.57
CA LEU A 160 6.86 14.96 0.60
C LEU A 160 6.19 16.33 0.40
N THR A 161 5.41 16.78 1.38
CA THR A 161 4.69 18.07 1.29
C THR A 161 5.64 19.26 1.18
N GLU A 162 6.82 19.22 1.81
CA GLU A 162 7.86 20.24 1.65
C GLU A 162 8.41 20.31 0.21
N ARG A 163 8.25 19.26 -0.57
CA ARG A 163 8.60 19.19 -2.00
C ARG A 163 7.40 19.46 -2.93
N GLY A 164 6.31 19.95 -2.39
CA GLY A 164 5.12 20.27 -3.18
C GLY A 164 4.26 19.06 -3.59
N ILE A 165 4.44 17.89 -2.96
CA ILE A 165 3.71 16.66 -3.28
C ILE A 165 2.73 16.33 -2.17
N SER A 166 1.46 16.15 -2.53
CA SER A 166 0.44 15.70 -1.58
C SER A 166 0.71 14.29 -1.08
N SER A 167 0.62 14.10 0.22
CA SER A 167 1.07 12.90 0.92
C SER A 167 -0.02 12.33 1.83
N VAL A 168 -0.20 11.01 1.78
CA VAL A 168 -1.15 10.27 2.62
C VAL A 168 -0.36 9.24 3.44
N LEU A 169 -0.39 9.38 4.77
CA LEU A 169 0.35 8.52 5.69
C LEU A 169 -0.56 8.05 6.82
N VAL A 170 -0.12 7.00 7.54
CA VAL A 170 -0.65 6.71 8.87
C VAL A 170 0.16 7.50 9.92
N ASP A 171 -0.46 7.83 11.05
CA ASP A 171 0.24 8.38 12.21
C ASP A 171 1.04 7.26 12.90
N ASN A 172 2.27 7.06 12.43
CA ASN A 172 3.16 6.01 12.93
C ASN A 172 3.57 6.22 14.39
N GLU A 173 3.66 7.47 14.86
CA GLU A 173 3.99 7.74 16.26
C GLU A 173 2.83 7.34 17.17
N VAL A 174 1.61 7.69 16.80
CA VAL A 174 0.41 7.27 17.53
C VAL A 174 0.28 5.75 17.49
N GLY A 175 0.47 5.10 16.33
CA GLY A 175 0.41 3.64 16.22
C GLY A 175 1.45 2.92 17.08
N GLY A 176 2.71 3.38 17.06
CA GLY A 176 3.75 2.84 17.94
C GLY A 176 3.46 3.04 19.43
N ALA A 177 2.88 4.19 19.78
CA ALA A 177 2.43 4.47 21.14
C ALA A 177 1.30 3.54 21.59
N MET A 178 0.30 3.30 20.73
CA MET A 178 -0.82 2.39 21.03
C MET A 178 -0.33 0.95 21.22
N ALA A 179 0.57 0.49 20.37
CA ALA A 179 1.14 -0.86 20.44
C ALA A 179 1.89 -1.08 21.76
N MET A 180 2.74 -0.13 22.15
CA MET A 180 3.48 -0.21 23.42
C MET A 180 2.55 -0.07 24.61
N GLY A 181 1.56 0.83 24.55
CA GLY A 181 0.56 1.03 25.58
C GLY A 181 -0.21 -0.25 25.90
N HIS A 182 -0.70 -0.95 24.88
CA HIS A 182 -1.39 -2.22 25.05
C HIS A 182 -0.55 -3.26 25.81
N LEU A 183 0.73 -3.41 25.48
CA LEU A 183 1.60 -4.34 26.20
C LEU A 183 1.86 -3.89 27.65
N CYS A 184 1.98 -2.59 27.89
CA CYS A 184 2.12 -2.03 29.26
C CYS A 184 0.86 -2.27 30.08
N ASP A 185 -0.33 -2.09 29.50
CA ASP A 185 -1.63 -2.27 30.17
C ASP A 185 -1.88 -3.74 30.53
N LEU A 186 -1.40 -4.68 29.70
CA LEU A 186 -1.39 -6.11 30.05
C LEU A 186 -0.39 -6.46 31.16
N GLY A 187 0.47 -5.55 31.58
CA GLY A 187 1.43 -5.75 32.67
C GLY A 187 2.82 -6.19 32.22
N HIS A 188 3.11 -6.20 30.93
CA HIS A 188 4.46 -6.50 30.45
C HIS A 188 5.44 -5.40 30.85
N ARG A 189 6.64 -5.80 31.31
CA ARG A 189 7.73 -4.90 31.72
C ARG A 189 9.05 -5.22 31.00
N ARG A 190 9.20 -6.42 30.50
CA ARG A 190 10.35 -6.89 29.70
C ARG A 190 9.88 -7.17 28.30
N ILE A 191 10.00 -6.16 27.45
CA ILE A 191 9.47 -6.15 26.08
C ILE A 191 10.65 -6.07 25.13
N ALA A 192 10.76 -7.08 24.26
CA ALA A 192 11.70 -7.05 23.16
C ALA A 192 11.07 -6.34 21.95
N VAL A 193 11.90 -5.72 21.12
CA VAL A 193 11.42 -4.94 19.97
C VAL A 193 12.20 -5.33 18.73
N VAL A 194 11.47 -5.60 17.64
CA VAL A 194 12.04 -5.70 16.30
C VAL A 194 11.67 -4.44 15.54
N ARG A 195 12.64 -3.57 15.29
CA ARG A 195 12.48 -2.30 14.60
C ARG A 195 12.52 -2.51 13.08
N GLY A 196 11.81 -1.67 12.34
CA GLY A 196 11.89 -1.62 10.88
C GLY A 196 13.24 -1.10 10.39
N PRO A 197 13.57 -1.29 9.11
CA PRO A 197 14.77 -0.73 8.49
C PRO A 197 14.86 0.78 8.69
N GLU A 198 16.06 1.31 8.93
CA GLU A 198 16.27 2.74 9.19
C GLU A 198 15.94 3.62 7.99
N GLN A 199 16.03 3.07 6.80
CA GLN A 199 15.74 3.75 5.54
C GLN A 199 14.24 4.00 5.33
N LEU A 200 13.37 3.29 6.04
CA LEU A 200 11.92 3.50 5.95
C LEU A 200 11.51 4.74 6.75
N PHE A 201 10.74 5.60 6.11
CA PHE A 201 10.19 6.80 6.74
C PHE A 201 9.37 6.46 7.99
N ASP A 202 8.67 5.32 7.99
CA ASP A 202 7.80 4.86 9.08
C ASP A 202 8.56 4.42 10.34
N SER A 203 9.82 3.98 10.19
CA SER A 203 10.59 3.34 11.28
C SER A 203 10.87 4.28 12.45
N ALA A 204 11.32 5.49 12.16
CA ALA A 204 11.72 6.45 13.21
C ALA A 204 10.51 7.00 14.00
N PRO A 205 9.40 7.44 13.38
CA PRO A 205 8.20 7.88 14.10
C PRO A 205 7.58 6.76 14.93
N ARG A 206 7.45 5.53 14.37
CA ARG A 206 6.89 4.38 15.08
C ARG A 206 7.71 4.07 16.32
N TRP A 207 9.03 4.05 16.20
CA TRP A 207 9.94 3.87 17.32
C TRP A 207 9.88 5.01 18.35
N ALA A 208 9.67 6.25 17.91
CA ALA A 208 9.48 7.39 18.82
C ALA A 208 8.26 7.21 19.72
N GLY A 209 7.11 6.78 19.14
CA GLY A 209 5.89 6.46 19.89
C GLY A 209 6.11 5.35 20.92
N VAL A 210 6.79 4.26 20.53
CA VAL A 210 7.15 3.15 21.43
C VAL A 210 7.96 3.64 22.61
N ARG A 211 9.04 4.40 22.37
CA ARG A 211 9.90 4.91 23.45
C ARG A 211 9.18 5.87 24.38
N ARG A 212 8.33 6.73 23.82
CA ARG A 212 7.58 7.70 24.61
C ARG A 212 6.67 7.01 25.65
N ILE A 213 5.92 5.98 25.22
CA ILE A 213 5.04 5.24 26.12
C ILE A 213 5.83 4.37 27.12
N ALA A 214 6.91 3.72 26.68
CA ALA A 214 7.78 2.98 27.60
C ALA A 214 8.27 3.87 28.73
N ALA A 215 8.77 5.06 28.42
CA ALA A 215 9.26 6.02 29.41
C ALA A 215 8.14 6.48 30.37
N GLN A 216 6.94 6.76 29.85
CA GLN A 216 5.77 7.13 30.67
C GLN A 216 5.34 6.01 31.63
N ALA A 217 5.45 4.75 31.20
CA ALA A 217 5.16 3.56 32.01
C ALA A 217 6.33 3.18 32.96
N GLY A 218 7.42 3.92 32.98
CA GLY A 218 8.62 3.60 33.76
C GLY A 218 9.34 2.32 33.31
N ILE A 219 9.20 1.96 32.03
CA ILE A 219 9.83 0.78 31.44
C ILE A 219 11.12 1.23 30.72
N GLU A 220 12.25 0.70 31.18
CA GLU A 220 13.50 0.82 30.46
C GLU A 220 13.60 -0.32 29.43
N ILE A 221 13.61 0.04 28.14
CA ILE A 221 13.79 -0.93 27.06
C ILE A 221 15.27 -1.32 27.01
N ASP A 222 15.60 -2.59 27.33
CA ASP A 222 16.97 -3.08 27.28
C ASP A 222 17.50 -3.04 25.84
N PRO A 223 18.57 -2.28 25.54
CA PRO A 223 19.11 -2.19 24.18
C PRO A 223 19.51 -3.55 23.58
N ARG A 224 19.81 -4.55 24.41
CA ARG A 224 20.15 -5.91 23.97
C ARG A 224 18.94 -6.71 23.51
N LEU A 225 17.71 -6.22 23.78
CA LEU A 225 16.44 -6.77 23.30
C LEU A 225 15.81 -5.93 22.18
N VAL A 226 16.57 -4.96 21.63
CA VAL A 226 16.17 -4.17 20.47
C VAL A 226 16.94 -4.66 19.25
N PHE A 227 16.22 -5.22 18.29
CA PHE A 227 16.77 -5.73 17.05
C PHE A 227 16.30 -4.88 15.87
N GLN A 228 17.17 -4.71 14.88
CA GLN A 228 16.90 -3.96 13.67
C GLN A 228 16.73 -4.93 12.51
N LEU A 229 15.65 -4.81 11.75
CA LEU A 229 15.53 -5.49 10.46
C LEU A 229 16.63 -5.01 9.52
N PRO A 230 17.21 -5.87 8.69
CA PRO A 230 18.15 -5.47 7.66
C PRO A 230 17.49 -4.49 6.69
N SER A 231 18.29 -3.79 5.88
CA SER A 231 17.77 -2.97 4.80
C SER A 231 16.93 -3.82 3.86
N LEU A 232 15.83 -3.25 3.34
CA LEU A 232 14.93 -3.92 2.41
C LEU A 232 15.67 -4.29 1.12
N VAL A 233 15.93 -5.56 0.95
CA VAL A 233 16.40 -6.11 -0.34
C VAL A 233 15.35 -7.06 -0.91
N ASP A 234 14.41 -7.54 -0.08
CA ASP A 234 13.37 -8.50 -0.44
C ASP A 234 12.18 -8.36 0.54
N PRO A 235 10.92 -8.31 0.09
CA PRO A 235 9.71 -8.23 0.95
C PRO A 235 9.51 -9.47 1.82
N ALA A 236 9.90 -10.67 1.34
CA ALA A 236 10.00 -11.85 2.19
C ALA A 236 10.92 -11.60 3.40
N SER A 237 11.75 -10.55 3.33
CA SER A 237 12.66 -10.14 4.39
C SER A 237 11.96 -9.79 5.70
N GLY A 238 10.71 -9.34 5.68
CA GLY A 238 9.91 -9.08 6.89
C GLY A 238 9.74 -10.34 7.72
N PHE A 239 9.19 -11.40 7.13
CA PHE A 239 8.98 -12.68 7.81
C PHE A 239 10.31 -13.33 8.22
N GLU A 240 11.25 -13.48 7.29
CA GLU A 240 12.54 -14.11 7.56
C GLU A 240 13.39 -13.26 8.53
N GLY A 241 13.31 -11.94 8.41
CA GLY A 241 13.92 -11.01 9.35
C GLY A 241 13.38 -11.17 10.76
N GLY A 242 12.06 -11.35 10.90
CA GLY A 242 11.41 -11.67 12.18
C GLY A 242 11.94 -12.97 12.79
N VAL A 243 12.05 -14.03 11.97
CA VAL A 243 12.65 -15.31 12.40
C VAL A 243 14.10 -15.11 12.86
N LEU A 244 14.91 -14.41 12.08
CA LEU A 244 16.33 -14.21 12.39
C LEU A 244 16.51 -13.37 13.65
N CYS A 245 15.79 -12.25 13.78
CA CYS A 245 15.84 -11.39 14.96
C CYS A 245 15.44 -12.16 16.23
N THR A 246 14.37 -12.97 16.14
CA THR A 246 13.91 -13.77 17.28
C THR A 246 14.94 -14.82 17.70
N ARG A 247 15.58 -15.50 16.76
CA ARG A 247 16.66 -16.45 17.09
C ARG A 247 17.83 -15.75 17.82
N LYS A 248 18.23 -14.57 17.34
CA LYS A 248 19.26 -13.76 18.03
C LYS A 248 18.79 -13.33 19.41
N MET A 249 17.53 -12.93 19.55
CA MET A 249 16.90 -12.55 20.82
C MET A 249 16.95 -13.69 21.84
N LEU A 250 16.54 -14.88 21.45
CA LEU A 250 16.60 -16.09 22.29
C LEU A 250 18.03 -16.44 22.68
N ALA A 251 18.99 -16.27 21.78
CA ALA A 251 20.41 -16.54 22.03
C ALA A 251 21.04 -15.58 23.06
N THR A 252 20.43 -14.42 23.36
CA THR A 252 20.91 -13.52 24.45
C THR A 252 20.74 -14.13 25.83
N GLY A 253 19.82 -15.09 26.00
CA GLY A 253 19.44 -15.64 27.30
C GLY A 253 18.69 -14.65 28.20
N LEU A 254 18.42 -13.43 27.72
CA LEU A 254 17.70 -12.40 28.49
C LEU A 254 16.21 -12.72 28.55
N PRO A 255 15.57 -12.54 29.72
CA PRO A 255 14.15 -12.77 29.83
C PRO A 255 13.33 -11.66 29.20
N PHE A 256 12.34 -12.02 28.39
CA PHE A 256 11.31 -11.13 27.90
C PHE A 256 9.95 -11.86 27.94
N THR A 257 8.86 -11.11 27.96
CA THR A 257 7.49 -11.65 28.03
C THR A 257 6.61 -11.20 26.87
N ALA A 258 7.08 -10.25 26.09
CA ALA A 258 6.41 -9.79 24.89
C ALA A 258 7.43 -9.38 23.82
N VAL A 259 7.01 -9.47 22.55
CA VAL A 259 7.73 -8.95 21.39
C VAL A 259 6.81 -7.98 20.64
N LEU A 260 7.28 -6.76 20.47
CA LEU A 260 6.68 -5.78 19.56
C LEU A 260 7.44 -5.87 18.22
N ALA A 261 6.75 -6.31 17.18
CA ALA A 261 7.30 -6.41 15.84
C ALA A 261 7.01 -5.15 15.00
N PHE A 262 7.84 -4.90 14.00
CA PHE A 262 7.70 -3.73 13.15
C PHE A 262 6.41 -3.75 12.33
N ASP A 263 6.10 -4.90 11.73
CA ASP A 263 4.92 -5.14 10.91
C ASP A 263 4.36 -6.55 11.15
N ASP A 264 3.25 -6.90 10.52
CA ASP A 264 2.58 -8.18 10.69
C ASP A 264 3.40 -9.34 10.12
N LEU A 265 4.10 -9.16 8.99
CA LEU A 265 4.95 -10.23 8.44
C LEU A 265 6.11 -10.53 9.38
N THR A 266 6.74 -9.51 9.93
CA THR A 266 7.77 -9.65 10.98
C THR A 266 7.21 -10.37 12.21
N ALA A 267 6.00 -9.99 12.66
CA ALA A 267 5.35 -10.62 13.81
C ALA A 267 5.07 -12.12 13.56
N LEU A 268 4.63 -12.49 12.36
CA LEU A 268 4.44 -13.89 11.98
C LEU A 268 5.77 -14.66 11.98
N GLY A 269 6.85 -14.03 11.55
CA GLY A 269 8.21 -14.59 11.67
C GLY A 269 8.64 -14.80 13.13
N VAL A 270 8.33 -13.83 14.01
CA VAL A 270 8.54 -13.94 15.45
C VAL A 270 7.77 -15.12 16.03
N ILE A 271 6.47 -15.23 15.75
CA ILE A 271 5.61 -16.34 16.19
C ILE A 271 6.20 -17.68 15.74
N ARG A 272 6.62 -17.78 14.48
CA ARG A 272 7.24 -18.99 13.93
C ARG A 272 8.49 -19.41 14.70
N ALA A 273 9.38 -18.46 15.00
CA ALA A 273 10.62 -18.73 15.69
C ALA A 273 10.41 -19.11 17.17
N LEU A 274 9.53 -18.39 17.88
CA LEU A 274 9.16 -18.68 19.27
C LEU A 274 8.52 -20.07 19.39
N SER A 275 7.54 -20.38 18.53
CA SER A 275 6.88 -21.70 18.49
C SER A 275 7.89 -22.83 18.19
N SER A 276 8.86 -22.58 17.29
CA SER A 276 9.92 -23.57 16.98
C SER A 276 10.87 -23.78 18.17
N ALA A 277 10.98 -22.82 19.08
CA ALA A 277 11.72 -22.91 20.32
C ALA A 277 10.89 -23.50 21.49
N GLY A 278 9.65 -23.93 21.23
CA GLY A 278 8.75 -24.53 22.22
C GLY A 278 7.99 -23.54 23.09
N LEU A 279 8.02 -22.24 22.77
CA LEU A 279 7.28 -21.20 23.48
C LEU A 279 5.85 -21.08 22.91
N ARG A 280 4.88 -20.99 23.81
CA ARG A 280 3.46 -20.81 23.48
C ARG A 280 3.13 -19.32 23.39
N ILE A 281 2.30 -18.94 22.42
CA ILE A 281 1.81 -17.59 22.24
C ILE A 281 0.28 -17.61 22.48
N PRO A 282 -0.24 -16.78 23.39
CA PRO A 282 0.45 -15.72 24.16
C PRO A 282 1.01 -16.15 25.51
N GLU A 283 0.82 -17.42 25.96
CA GLU A 283 1.01 -17.83 27.35
C GLU A 283 2.46 -17.61 27.85
N ASP A 284 3.45 -17.98 27.04
CA ASP A 284 4.87 -17.80 27.39
C ASP A 284 5.43 -16.46 26.88
N CYS A 285 4.89 -15.95 25.77
CA CYS A 285 5.31 -14.68 25.16
C CYS A 285 4.19 -14.08 24.31
N SER A 286 3.81 -12.84 24.59
CA SER A 286 2.92 -12.06 23.73
C SER A 286 3.64 -11.56 22.47
N VAL A 287 2.93 -11.49 21.34
CA VAL A 287 3.43 -10.92 20.09
C VAL A 287 2.44 -9.93 19.52
N LEU A 288 2.90 -8.73 19.16
CA LEU A 288 2.10 -7.67 18.58
C LEU A 288 2.74 -7.19 17.28
N GLY A 289 1.91 -7.06 16.22
CA GLY A 289 2.27 -6.60 14.89
C GLY A 289 1.81 -5.19 14.56
N PHE A 290 1.84 -4.86 13.29
CA PHE A 290 1.38 -3.58 12.74
C PHE A 290 0.93 -3.83 11.28
N ASP A 291 -0.13 -3.19 10.81
CA ASP A 291 -0.76 -3.09 9.49
C ASP A 291 -2.16 -3.67 9.43
N ASP A 292 -2.47 -4.75 10.15
CA ASP A 292 -3.72 -5.53 10.10
C ASP A 292 -3.99 -6.15 8.73
N VAL A 293 -2.96 -6.73 8.13
CA VAL A 293 -3.11 -7.45 6.86
C VAL A 293 -3.81 -8.79 7.03
N LEU A 294 -4.41 -9.32 5.96
CA LEU A 294 -5.17 -10.58 6.01
C LEU A 294 -4.43 -11.73 6.71
N PRO A 295 -3.13 -11.97 6.49
CA PRO A 295 -2.38 -13.01 7.20
C PRO A 295 -2.45 -12.91 8.72
N ALA A 296 -2.50 -11.70 9.29
CA ALA A 296 -2.61 -11.48 10.73
C ALA A 296 -3.90 -12.06 11.33
N SER A 297 -5.00 -11.94 10.62
CA SER A 297 -6.32 -12.40 11.08
C SER A 297 -6.49 -13.92 11.00
N VAL A 298 -5.85 -14.58 10.02
CA VAL A 298 -5.99 -16.02 9.76
C VAL A 298 -4.89 -16.88 10.39
N ALA A 299 -3.86 -16.27 10.95
CA ALA A 299 -2.78 -16.96 11.66
C ALA A 299 -3.30 -17.69 12.92
N THR A 300 -2.51 -18.62 13.43
CA THR A 300 -2.77 -19.32 14.69
C THR A 300 -1.55 -19.23 15.60
N PRO A 301 -1.68 -18.47 16.74
CA PRO A 301 -2.83 -17.64 17.11
C PRO A 301 -3.04 -16.46 16.17
N SER A 302 -4.29 -15.93 16.09
CA SER A 302 -4.55 -14.70 15.32
C SER A 302 -3.84 -13.52 15.97
N LEU A 303 -3.24 -12.66 15.14
CA LEU A 303 -2.30 -11.64 15.55
C LEU A 303 -3.02 -10.36 16.04
N THR A 304 -2.72 -9.94 17.26
CA THR A 304 -2.98 -8.58 17.75
C THR A 304 -2.08 -7.61 17.01
N THR A 305 -2.66 -6.55 16.47
CA THR A 305 -1.93 -5.65 15.58
C THR A 305 -2.49 -4.22 15.62
N ILE A 306 -1.78 -3.29 15.05
CA ILE A 306 -2.25 -1.93 14.80
C ILE A 306 -2.80 -1.87 13.38
N HIS A 307 -4.10 -1.64 13.26
CA HIS A 307 -4.79 -1.47 11.99
C HIS A 307 -4.43 -0.13 11.35
N GLN A 308 -4.11 -0.17 10.06
CA GLN A 308 -4.02 0.99 9.19
C GLN A 308 -5.21 1.00 8.22
N PRO A 309 -5.90 2.13 8.02
CA PRO A 309 -7.02 2.22 7.08
C PRO A 309 -6.52 2.30 5.63
N LEU A 310 -5.80 1.26 5.19
CA LEU A 310 -5.04 1.22 3.91
C LEU A 310 -5.92 1.45 2.69
N LYS A 311 -7.13 0.87 2.70
CA LYS A 311 -8.08 1.03 1.60
C LYS A 311 -8.61 2.46 1.49
N GLU A 312 -8.90 3.08 2.62
CA GLU A 312 -9.35 4.47 2.72
C GLU A 312 -8.24 5.43 2.29
N MET A 313 -6.99 5.14 2.67
CA MET A 313 -5.82 5.90 2.23
C MET A 313 -5.66 5.83 0.71
N GLY A 314 -5.80 4.65 0.11
CA GLY A 314 -5.76 4.46 -1.34
C GLY A 314 -6.91 5.18 -2.06
N LEU A 315 -8.12 5.14 -1.51
CA LEU A 315 -9.28 5.86 -2.04
C LEU A 315 -9.07 7.38 -2.03
N LEU A 316 -8.53 7.90 -0.92
CA LEU A 316 -8.21 9.31 -0.75
C LEU A 316 -7.14 9.77 -1.76
N ALA A 317 -6.07 8.99 -1.92
CA ALA A 317 -5.02 9.28 -2.90
C ALA A 317 -5.57 9.33 -4.34
N ALA A 318 -6.47 8.40 -4.70
CA ALA A 318 -7.16 8.42 -5.99
C ALA A 318 -8.00 9.70 -6.17
N GLY A 319 -8.74 10.12 -5.16
CA GLY A 319 -9.49 11.37 -5.19
C GLY A 319 -8.58 12.58 -5.43
N TRP A 320 -7.48 12.68 -4.70
CA TRP A 320 -6.56 13.81 -4.80
C TRP A 320 -5.82 13.89 -6.14
N VAL A 321 -5.38 12.75 -6.70
CA VAL A 321 -4.74 12.77 -8.01
C VAL A 321 -5.72 13.16 -9.10
N LEU A 322 -6.99 12.72 -9.03
CA LEU A 322 -8.02 13.10 -9.99
C LEU A 322 -8.36 14.61 -9.92
N GLU A 323 -8.51 15.15 -8.72
CA GLU A 323 -8.68 16.59 -8.51
C GLU A 323 -7.49 17.39 -9.07
N ALA A 324 -6.26 16.90 -8.89
CA ALA A 324 -5.07 17.56 -9.41
C ALA A 324 -4.99 17.49 -10.95
N VAL A 325 -5.43 16.36 -11.55
CA VAL A 325 -5.55 16.22 -13.00
C VAL A 325 -6.55 17.23 -13.57
N GLU A 326 -7.73 17.35 -12.95
CA GLU A 326 -8.76 18.29 -13.37
C GLU A 326 -8.29 19.75 -13.25
N ALA A 327 -7.68 20.11 -12.14
CA ALA A 327 -7.14 21.47 -11.94
C ALA A 327 -6.09 21.82 -13.00
N ARG A 328 -5.17 20.89 -13.30
CA ARG A 328 -4.17 21.09 -14.35
C ARG A 328 -4.81 21.38 -15.73
N GLU A 329 -5.90 20.71 -16.05
CA GLU A 329 -6.63 20.96 -17.30
C GLU A 329 -7.28 22.34 -17.36
N GLN A 330 -7.70 22.83 -16.20
CA GLN A 330 -8.28 24.18 -16.05
C GLN A 330 -7.20 25.28 -15.94
N GLY A 331 -5.92 24.91 -15.93
CA GLY A 331 -4.81 25.83 -15.71
C GLY A 331 -4.71 26.33 -14.27
N GLU A 332 -5.33 25.59 -13.34
CA GLU A 332 -5.31 25.86 -11.90
C GLU A 332 -4.27 25.02 -11.18
N THR A 333 -3.86 25.45 -10.00
CA THR A 333 -3.02 24.68 -9.08
C THR A 333 -3.84 24.28 -7.86
N ARG A 334 -3.63 23.06 -7.35
CA ARG A 334 -4.22 22.63 -6.09
C ARG A 334 -3.22 22.80 -4.93
N PRO A 335 -3.70 23.12 -3.74
CA PRO A 335 -2.82 23.16 -2.57
C PRO A 335 -2.26 21.77 -2.27
N VAL A 336 -1.02 21.74 -1.83
CA VAL A 336 -0.38 20.53 -1.30
C VAL A 336 -1.05 20.15 0.01
N ARG A 337 -1.35 18.86 0.17
CA ARG A 337 -2.08 18.33 1.32
C ARG A 337 -1.32 17.21 2.00
N LEU A 338 -1.36 17.20 3.32
CA LEU A 338 -0.94 16.08 4.16
C LEU A 338 -2.17 15.47 4.82
N HIS A 339 -2.31 14.16 4.76
CA HIS A 339 -3.28 13.42 5.55
C HIS A 339 -2.55 12.40 6.42
N LEU A 340 -2.77 12.49 7.73
CA LEU A 340 -2.33 11.51 8.72
C LEU A 340 -3.53 10.69 9.14
N ALA A 341 -3.65 9.49 8.56
CA ALA A 341 -4.69 8.52 8.90
C ALA A 341 -4.47 8.01 10.32
N GLN A 342 -5.54 7.90 11.11
CA GLN A 342 -5.45 7.44 12.48
C GLN A 342 -5.41 5.92 12.51
N PRO A 343 -4.42 5.31 13.18
CA PRO A 343 -4.37 3.87 13.40
C PRO A 343 -5.32 3.45 14.52
N GLU A 344 -5.68 2.16 14.54
CA GLU A 344 -6.52 1.55 15.58
C GLU A 344 -5.87 0.26 16.12
N LEU A 345 -6.02 -0.01 17.41
CA LEU A 345 -5.58 -1.29 17.99
C LEU A 345 -6.62 -2.37 17.72
N VAL A 346 -6.20 -3.47 17.13
CA VAL A 346 -7.03 -4.68 16.93
C VAL A 346 -6.52 -5.80 17.81
N VAL A 347 -7.21 -6.05 18.93
CA VAL A 347 -6.83 -7.10 19.87
C VAL A 347 -7.33 -8.46 19.38
N ARG A 348 -6.43 -9.44 19.33
CA ARG A 348 -6.71 -10.84 18.96
C ARG A 348 -6.10 -11.81 19.98
N MET A 349 -5.62 -12.97 19.52
CA MET A 349 -5.21 -14.06 20.39
C MET A 349 -3.70 -14.13 20.68
N SER A 350 -2.88 -13.25 20.09
CA SER A 350 -1.43 -13.31 20.25
C SER A 350 -0.87 -12.50 21.41
N THR A 351 -1.72 -11.80 22.17
CA THR A 351 -1.32 -11.04 23.36
C THR A 351 -2.18 -11.45 24.56
N GLY A 352 -1.57 -11.50 25.75
CA GLY A 352 -2.20 -11.80 27.03
C GLY A 352 -1.35 -11.29 28.19
N GLU A 353 -1.83 -11.42 29.42
CA GLU A 353 -1.05 -11.05 30.60
C GLU A 353 0.23 -11.92 30.71
N PRO A 354 1.37 -11.34 31.12
CA PRO A 354 2.57 -12.13 31.36
C PRO A 354 2.34 -13.15 32.48
N MET A 355 2.81 -14.39 32.26
CA MET A 355 2.78 -15.38 33.33
C MET A 355 3.50 -14.83 34.57
N LYS A 356 2.82 -14.78 35.71
CA LYS A 356 3.45 -14.54 36.99
C LYS A 356 4.38 -15.73 37.24
N LYS A 357 5.72 -15.55 37.14
CA LYS A 357 6.63 -16.55 37.70
C LYS A 357 6.26 -16.68 39.15
N GLN A 358 5.98 -17.90 39.63
CA GLN A 358 6.04 -18.23 41.05
C GLN A 358 7.42 -17.80 41.52
N GLU A 359 7.46 -16.72 42.30
CA GLU A 359 8.67 -16.29 42.98
C GLU A 359 9.05 -17.45 43.89
N ASP A 360 10.19 -18.06 43.58
CA ASP A 360 11.05 -18.88 44.42
C ASP A 360 10.45 -19.49 45.71
N GLU A 361 9.68 -20.54 45.63
CA GLU A 361 9.51 -21.50 46.72
C GLU A 361 10.74 -22.44 46.93
N HIS A 362 11.79 -22.30 46.12
CA HIS A 362 12.94 -23.20 46.13
C HIS A 362 14.17 -22.70 46.86
N VAL A 363 14.16 -21.55 47.52
CA VAL A 363 15.31 -21.07 48.31
C VAL A 363 15.23 -21.41 49.79
N GLN A 364 14.14 -21.96 50.31
CA GLN A 364 14.02 -22.33 51.73
C GLN A 364 14.34 -23.79 52.07
N THR A 365 14.60 -24.68 51.09
CA THR A 365 14.84 -26.13 51.41
C THR A 365 16.32 -26.51 51.42
N ILE A 366 17.27 -25.58 51.28
CA ILE A 366 18.72 -25.89 51.37
C ILE A 366 19.38 -25.27 52.62
N ARG A 367 18.60 -24.81 53.61
CA ARG A 367 19.11 -24.36 54.92
C ARG A 367 18.37 -25.03 56.08
N ALA A 368 18.10 -26.29 56.01
CA ALA A 368 17.72 -27.12 57.17
C ALA A 368 18.61 -28.40 57.19
#